data_91d2c268c0b5a6e220aaa1274936d7f0
#
_entry.id   91d2c268c0b5a6e220aaa1274936d7f0
#
_cell.length_a   1.000
_cell.length_b   1.000
_cell.length_c   1.000
_cell.angle_alpha   90.00
_cell.angle_beta   90.00
_cell.angle_gamma   90.00
#
_symmetry.space_group_name_H-M   'P 1'
#
loop_
_entity.id
_entity.type
_entity.pdbx_description
1 polymer ?
#
loop_
_entity_poly.entity_id
_entity_poly.type
_entity_poly.pdbx_seq_one_letter_code
_entity_poly.pdbx_strand_id
1 'polypeptide(L)'
;VSRLRTIEEMKDDFVSNMTHELKTPIAIAYSANDALLNYDTENDPTKKVTYLTIANKQLKRLGELVENILVMSMERRKSLKFKSDKVCLKPFLEEIASAQRMRGGKEITINAEVDKDVSIDADKTHLSNVLNNLIDNAIKYSGDNVTITIRADGRGISVEDDGIGIPAKSMPFLFNKFYRVPHGNRLDVRGYGIGLYYVKNVLDKMGWSISVRSKESEGSVFTIKFTA
;
A
#
# COMPACT_ATOMS: atom_id res chain seq x y z
N VAL A 1 2.04 -12.80 -29.20
CA VAL A 1 3.05 -13.48 -28.35
C VAL A 1 3.42 -12.48 -27.26
N SER A 2 2.79 -12.58 -26.07
CA SER A 2 3.14 -11.78 -24.89
C SER A 2 4.53 -12.25 -24.42
N ARG A 3 5.59 -11.48 -24.68
CA ARG A 3 6.90 -11.71 -24.06
C ARG A 3 6.71 -11.57 -22.54
N LEU A 4 7.02 -12.62 -21.81
CA LEU A 4 7.29 -12.52 -20.37
C LEU A 4 8.47 -11.54 -20.24
N ARG A 5 8.25 -10.39 -19.59
CA ARG A 5 9.34 -9.45 -19.29
C ARG A 5 10.33 -10.14 -18.37
N THR A 6 11.62 -9.97 -18.63
CA THR A 6 12.67 -10.49 -17.77
C THR A 6 12.69 -9.73 -16.44
N ILE A 7 13.19 -10.35 -15.37
CA ILE A 7 13.36 -9.70 -14.06
C ILE A 7 14.23 -8.44 -14.20
N GLU A 8 15.16 -8.44 -15.12
CA GLU A 8 16.07 -7.33 -15.40
C GLU A 8 15.33 -6.14 -16.02
N GLU A 9 14.50 -6.36 -17.04
CA GLU A 9 13.62 -5.33 -17.62
C GLU A 9 12.67 -4.73 -16.58
N MET A 10 12.08 -5.57 -15.72
CA MET A 10 11.20 -5.10 -14.65
C MET A 10 11.94 -4.27 -13.60
N LYS A 11 13.21 -4.61 -13.32
CA LYS A 11 14.06 -3.84 -12.41
C LYS A 11 14.42 -2.49 -12.99
N ASP A 12 14.76 -2.42 -14.28
CA ASP A 12 15.13 -1.17 -14.95
C ASP A 12 13.93 -0.22 -15.07
N ASP A 13 12.76 -0.74 -15.43
CA ASP A 13 11.49 -0.01 -15.39
C ASP A 13 11.21 0.53 -13.97
N PHE A 14 11.48 -0.28 -12.95
CA PHE A 14 11.31 0.12 -11.56
C PHE A 14 12.23 1.31 -11.21
N VAL A 15 13.54 1.22 -11.48
CA VAL A 15 14.51 2.29 -11.17
C VAL A 15 14.13 3.58 -11.90
N SER A 16 13.75 3.49 -13.17
CA SER A 16 13.28 4.62 -13.97
C SER A 16 12.04 5.28 -13.35
N ASN A 17 11.02 4.48 -13.04
CA ASN A 17 9.77 4.95 -12.44
C ASN A 17 10.01 5.57 -11.05
N MET A 18 10.86 4.96 -10.21
CA MET A 18 11.20 5.51 -8.89
C MET A 18 11.89 6.85 -8.99
N THR A 19 12.81 6.99 -9.95
CA THR A 19 13.51 8.26 -10.19
C THR A 19 12.52 9.37 -10.56
N HIS A 20 11.56 9.08 -11.43
CA HIS A 20 10.50 10.02 -11.80
C HIS A 20 9.58 10.37 -10.63
N GLU A 21 9.18 9.37 -9.86
CA GLU A 21 8.28 9.55 -8.72
C GLU A 21 8.94 10.27 -7.52
N LEU A 22 10.27 10.21 -7.40
CA LEU A 22 11.02 11.00 -6.43
C LEU A 22 11.17 12.46 -6.88
N LYS A 23 11.42 12.70 -8.17
CA LYS A 23 11.59 14.06 -8.71
C LYS A 23 10.35 14.94 -8.51
N THR A 24 9.16 14.39 -8.74
CA THR A 24 7.91 15.15 -8.70
C THR A 24 7.62 15.75 -7.31
N PRO A 25 7.55 14.98 -6.21
CA PRO A 25 7.31 15.55 -4.88
C PRO A 25 8.45 16.48 -4.42
N ILE A 26 9.70 16.21 -4.81
CA ILE A 26 10.82 17.12 -4.53
C ILE A 26 10.59 18.46 -5.21
N ALA A 27 10.27 18.48 -6.50
CA ALA A 27 10.03 19.71 -7.25
C ALA A 27 8.86 20.52 -6.68
N ILE A 28 7.75 19.83 -6.31
CA ILE A 28 6.57 20.50 -5.74
C ILE A 28 6.90 21.06 -4.34
N ALA A 29 7.59 20.30 -3.49
CA ALA A 29 7.97 20.76 -2.15
C ALA A 29 8.95 21.93 -2.24
N TYR A 30 9.91 21.86 -3.18
CA TYR A 30 10.85 22.94 -3.43
C TYR A 30 10.12 24.21 -3.90
N SER A 31 9.22 24.10 -4.88
CA SER A 31 8.46 25.25 -5.38
C SER A 31 7.56 25.89 -4.31
N ALA A 32 6.94 25.06 -3.45
CA ALA A 32 6.14 25.59 -2.34
C ALA A 32 7.01 26.33 -1.31
N ASN A 33 8.21 25.80 -1.04
CA ASN A 33 9.17 26.44 -0.13
C ASN A 33 9.78 27.70 -0.73
N ASP A 34 10.11 27.70 -2.03
CA ASP A 34 10.59 28.85 -2.77
C ASP A 34 9.57 30.00 -2.80
N ALA A 35 8.28 29.65 -2.96
CA ALA A 35 7.20 30.63 -2.87
C ALA A 35 7.09 31.27 -1.48
N LEU A 36 7.37 30.52 -0.40
CA LEU A 36 7.38 31.06 0.96
C LEU A 36 8.57 32.00 1.21
N LEU A 37 9.71 31.77 0.56
CA LEU A 37 10.92 32.57 0.75
C LEU A 37 10.97 33.85 -0.12
N ASN A 38 10.44 33.78 -1.33
CA ASN A 38 10.63 34.80 -2.34
C ASN A 38 9.39 35.64 -2.68
N TYR A 39 8.21 35.20 -2.24
CA TYR A 39 6.96 35.95 -2.42
C TYR A 39 6.49 36.51 -1.09
N ASP A 40 5.91 37.70 -1.11
CA ASP A 40 5.37 38.37 0.08
C ASP A 40 4.14 37.63 0.63
N THR A 41 4.42 36.54 1.37
CA THR A 41 3.41 35.72 2.05
C THR A 41 3.20 36.20 3.49
N GLU A 42 3.94 37.21 3.94
CA GLU A 42 3.81 37.77 5.30
C GLU A 42 2.44 38.42 5.51
N ASN A 43 1.86 38.97 4.44
CA ASN A 43 0.55 39.65 4.47
C ASN A 43 -0.64 38.71 4.14
N ASP A 44 -0.41 37.42 3.84
CA ASP A 44 -1.47 36.45 3.53
C ASP A 44 -1.27 35.13 4.30
N PRO A 45 -1.76 35.04 5.53
CA PRO A 45 -1.65 33.84 6.36
C PRO A 45 -2.22 32.58 5.69
N THR A 46 -3.24 32.73 4.84
CA THR A 46 -3.91 31.61 4.15
C THR A 46 -2.98 30.98 3.12
N LYS A 47 -2.28 31.78 2.33
CA LYS A 47 -1.28 31.30 1.37
C LYS A 47 -0.11 30.60 2.08
N LYS A 48 0.37 31.18 3.18
CA LYS A 48 1.44 30.59 4.00
C LYS A 48 1.07 29.19 4.46
N VAL A 49 -0.11 29.03 5.05
CA VAL A 49 -0.63 27.71 5.50
C VAL A 49 -0.75 26.76 4.31
N THR A 50 -1.25 27.25 3.18
CA THR A 50 -1.41 26.43 1.95
C THR A 50 -0.07 25.88 1.46
N TYR A 51 0.96 26.72 1.31
CA TYR A 51 2.28 26.28 0.83
C TYR A 51 2.95 25.34 1.83
N LEU A 52 2.87 25.60 3.13
CA LEU A 52 3.38 24.69 4.16
C LEU A 52 2.68 23.34 4.12
N THR A 53 1.36 23.33 3.91
CA THR A 53 0.57 22.10 3.79
C THR A 53 0.98 21.31 2.56
N ILE A 54 1.18 21.96 1.42
CA ILE A 54 1.65 21.33 0.18
C ILE A 54 3.03 20.73 0.41
N ALA A 55 3.99 21.49 0.94
CA ALA A 55 5.35 21.01 1.20
C ALA A 55 5.35 19.81 2.14
N ASN A 56 4.62 19.88 3.25
CA ASN A 56 4.53 18.79 4.23
C ASN A 56 3.91 17.51 3.64
N LYS A 57 2.86 17.65 2.82
CA LYS A 57 2.24 16.53 2.10
C LYS A 57 3.24 15.83 1.16
N GLN A 58 4.09 16.60 0.46
CA GLN A 58 5.10 16.04 -0.45
C GLN A 58 6.25 15.37 0.33
N LEU A 59 6.68 15.95 1.45
CA LEU A 59 7.70 15.35 2.33
C LEU A 59 7.21 14.03 2.91
N LYS A 60 5.97 13.95 3.36
CA LYS A 60 5.35 12.69 3.83
C LYS A 60 5.36 11.64 2.73
N ARG A 61 4.98 12.02 1.50
CA ARG A 61 5.01 11.14 0.34
C ARG A 61 6.43 10.64 0.02
N LEU A 62 7.44 11.51 0.12
CA LEU A 62 8.84 11.12 -0.04
C LEU A 62 9.27 10.10 1.01
N GLY A 63 8.87 10.27 2.27
CA GLY A 63 9.10 9.31 3.33
C GLY A 63 8.55 7.92 2.99
N GLU A 64 7.29 7.84 2.52
CA GLU A 64 6.66 6.60 2.07
C GLU A 64 7.43 5.93 0.91
N LEU A 65 7.95 6.73 -0.04
CA LEU A 65 8.76 6.23 -1.16
C LEU A 65 10.09 5.66 -0.66
N VAL A 66 10.76 6.35 0.25
CA VAL A 66 12.03 5.90 0.85
C VAL A 66 11.83 4.60 1.63
N GLU A 67 10.77 4.48 2.43
CA GLU A 67 10.44 3.24 3.13
C GLU A 67 10.24 2.07 2.14
N ASN A 68 9.54 2.30 1.03
CA ASN A 68 9.37 1.28 -0.01
C ASN A 68 10.72 0.83 -0.62
N ILE A 69 11.66 1.76 -0.82
CA ILE A 69 13.02 1.46 -1.30
C ILE A 69 13.81 0.68 -0.25
N LEU A 70 13.72 1.08 1.02
CA LEU A 70 14.42 0.42 2.12
C LEU A 70 13.95 -1.02 2.29
N VAL A 71 12.64 -1.27 2.21
CA VAL A 71 12.08 -2.61 2.22
C VAL A 71 12.69 -3.49 1.13
N MET A 72 12.95 -2.93 -0.07
CA MET A 72 13.63 -3.65 -1.14
C MET A 72 15.10 -3.99 -0.84
N SER A 73 15.79 -3.08 -0.15
CA SER A 73 17.21 -3.27 0.21
C SER A 73 17.40 -4.27 1.35
N MET A 74 16.36 -4.48 2.17
CA MET A 74 16.39 -5.38 3.32
C MET A 74 16.46 -6.86 2.96
N GLU A 75 16.22 -7.26 1.71
CA GLU A 75 16.48 -8.63 1.24
C GLU A 75 17.92 -9.08 1.45
N ARG A 76 18.86 -8.15 1.37
CA ARG A 76 20.30 -8.44 1.61
C ARG A 76 20.67 -8.52 3.09
N ARG A 77 19.82 -8.00 3.99
CA ARG A 77 20.08 -8.04 5.43
C ARG A 77 19.09 -9.01 6.08
N LYS A 78 19.59 -10.13 6.57
CA LYS A 78 18.86 -11.18 7.33
C LYS A 78 18.17 -10.72 8.63
N SER A 79 17.97 -9.43 8.84
CA SER A 79 17.54 -8.88 10.13
C SER A 79 16.36 -7.88 10.03
N LEU A 80 15.19 -8.33 9.59
CA LEU A 80 13.97 -7.72 10.11
C LEU A 80 13.85 -8.21 11.57
N LYS A 81 14.07 -7.32 12.51
CA LYS A 81 13.78 -7.60 13.92
C LYS A 81 12.28 -7.46 14.09
N PHE A 82 11.58 -8.55 14.28
CA PHE A 82 10.17 -8.54 14.65
C PHE A 82 10.04 -8.38 16.16
N LYS A 83 9.21 -7.43 16.55
CA LYS A 83 8.79 -7.28 17.94
C LYS A 83 7.40 -7.90 18.07
N SER A 84 7.30 -9.06 18.69
CA SER A 84 6.02 -9.70 18.95
C SER A 84 5.33 -9.04 20.13
N ASP A 85 4.21 -8.38 19.88
CA ASP A 85 3.33 -7.81 20.89
C ASP A 85 1.94 -8.47 20.78
N LYS A 86 1.19 -8.50 21.88
CA LYS A 86 -0.19 -8.98 21.85
C LYS A 86 -1.10 -7.94 21.21
N VAL A 87 -1.68 -8.26 20.06
CA VAL A 87 -2.54 -7.37 19.26
C VAL A 87 -3.98 -7.82 19.36
N CYS A 88 -4.84 -6.99 19.96
CA CYS A 88 -6.29 -7.19 19.92
C CYS A 88 -6.80 -6.79 18.54
N LEU A 89 -7.33 -7.74 17.75
CA LEU A 89 -7.66 -7.53 16.35
C LEU A 89 -8.76 -6.49 16.15
N LYS A 90 -9.80 -6.50 16.97
CA LYS A 90 -10.96 -5.60 16.77
C LYS A 90 -10.56 -4.13 16.82
N PRO A 91 -10.00 -3.57 17.93
CA PRO A 91 -9.61 -2.17 17.97
C PRO A 91 -8.52 -1.84 16.96
N PHE A 92 -7.62 -2.78 16.67
CA PHE A 92 -6.55 -2.59 15.72
C PHE A 92 -7.07 -2.42 14.27
N LEU A 93 -8.01 -3.26 13.83
CA LEU A 93 -8.60 -3.16 12.49
C LEU A 93 -9.55 -1.97 12.36
N GLU A 94 -10.25 -1.60 13.41
CA GLU A 94 -11.07 -0.38 13.45
C GLU A 94 -10.21 0.89 13.34
N GLU A 95 -9.04 0.94 13.97
CA GLU A 95 -8.05 2.03 13.84
C GLU A 95 -7.60 2.19 12.38
N ILE A 96 -7.21 1.08 11.73
CA ILE A 96 -6.79 1.07 10.32
C ILE A 96 -7.94 1.51 9.40
N ALA A 97 -9.13 0.95 9.56
CA ALA A 97 -10.30 1.29 8.76
C ALA A 97 -10.65 2.79 8.88
N SER A 98 -10.62 3.33 10.09
CA SER A 98 -10.91 4.75 10.34
C SER A 98 -9.90 5.67 9.66
N ALA A 99 -8.61 5.35 9.75
CA ALA A 99 -7.55 6.12 9.10
C ALA A 99 -7.69 6.13 7.57
N GLN A 100 -8.12 5.02 6.97
CA GLN A 100 -8.28 4.91 5.52
C GLN A 100 -9.55 5.60 5.01
N ARG A 101 -10.66 5.61 5.77
CA ARG A 101 -11.88 6.37 5.42
C ARG A 101 -11.65 7.87 5.33
N MET A 102 -10.67 8.40 6.05
CA MET A 102 -10.32 9.83 6.04
C MET A 102 -9.49 10.24 4.80
N ARG A 103 -9.10 9.31 3.94
CA ARG A 103 -8.40 9.62 2.68
C ARG A 103 -9.38 10.24 1.69
N GLY A 104 -9.15 11.50 1.32
CA GLY A 104 -9.94 12.17 0.30
C GLY A 104 -9.70 11.64 -1.11
N GLY A 105 -10.64 11.90 -2.03
CA GLY A 105 -10.50 11.68 -3.47
C GLY A 105 -11.37 10.58 -4.08
N LYS A 106 -11.87 9.64 -3.28
CA LYS A 106 -12.86 8.61 -3.67
C LYS A 106 -13.85 8.40 -2.54
N GLU A 107 -15.01 7.86 -2.85
CA GLU A 107 -15.93 7.36 -1.83
C GLU A 107 -15.48 5.97 -1.37
N ILE A 108 -14.96 5.91 -0.14
CA ILE A 108 -14.39 4.69 0.43
C ILE A 108 -15.27 4.20 1.58
N THR A 109 -15.89 3.04 1.39
CA THR A 109 -16.60 2.32 2.46
C THR A 109 -15.71 1.18 2.96
N ILE A 110 -15.39 1.17 4.26
CA ILE A 110 -14.63 0.07 4.87
C ILE A 110 -15.43 -0.50 6.02
N ASN A 111 -15.74 -1.79 5.94
CA ASN A 111 -16.41 -2.56 6.98
C ASN A 111 -15.38 -3.46 7.67
N ALA A 112 -15.35 -3.43 9.01
CA ALA A 112 -14.51 -4.33 9.81
C ALA A 112 -15.44 -5.29 10.57
N GLU A 113 -15.39 -6.56 10.19
CA GLU A 113 -16.15 -7.67 10.80
C GLU A 113 -15.14 -8.54 11.57
N VAL A 114 -15.11 -8.38 12.87
CA VAL A 114 -14.13 -9.05 13.73
C VAL A 114 -14.84 -9.80 14.84
N ASP A 115 -14.51 -11.08 15.01
CA ASP A 115 -14.97 -11.84 16.16
C ASP A 115 -14.50 -11.17 17.45
N LYS A 116 -15.35 -11.17 18.48
CA LYS A 116 -15.04 -10.54 19.76
C LYS A 116 -13.84 -11.24 20.40
N ASP A 117 -12.99 -10.43 21.04
CA ASP A 117 -11.91 -10.88 21.93
C ASP A 117 -10.78 -11.69 21.27
N VAL A 118 -10.61 -11.61 19.94
CA VAL A 118 -9.48 -12.26 19.28
C VAL A 118 -8.22 -11.41 19.45
N SER A 119 -7.21 -12.00 20.08
CA SER A 119 -5.87 -11.44 20.18
C SER A 119 -4.85 -12.40 19.57
N ILE A 120 -3.87 -11.86 18.90
CA ILE A 120 -2.77 -12.59 18.26
C ILE A 120 -1.42 -12.02 18.69
N ASP A 121 -0.38 -12.83 18.62
CA ASP A 121 0.99 -12.37 18.80
C ASP A 121 1.57 -11.96 17.46
N ALA A 122 1.83 -10.67 17.28
CA ALA A 122 2.30 -10.12 16.01
C ALA A 122 3.12 -8.84 16.20
N ASP A 123 3.95 -8.51 15.22
CA ASP A 123 4.51 -7.16 15.13
C ASP A 123 3.43 -6.20 14.60
N LYS A 124 2.94 -5.34 15.50
CA LYS A 124 1.86 -4.38 15.18
C LYS A 124 2.20 -3.48 14.00
N THR A 125 3.45 -3.03 13.89
CA THR A 125 3.90 -2.13 12.82
C THR A 125 3.91 -2.84 11.48
N HIS A 126 4.51 -4.03 11.43
CA HIS A 126 4.54 -4.81 10.19
C HIS A 126 3.16 -5.29 9.76
N LEU A 127 2.31 -5.71 10.70
CA LEU A 127 0.93 -6.09 10.40
C LEU A 127 0.10 -4.91 9.87
N SER A 128 0.27 -3.72 10.46
CA SER A 128 -0.36 -2.49 9.96
C SER A 128 0.09 -2.18 8.53
N ASN A 129 1.37 -2.28 8.24
CA ASN A 129 1.91 -2.04 6.89
C ASN A 129 1.39 -3.07 5.88
N VAL A 130 1.27 -4.35 6.27
CA VAL A 130 0.67 -5.40 5.43
C VAL A 130 -0.77 -5.06 5.07
N LEU A 131 -1.60 -4.74 6.06
CA LEU A 131 -3.01 -4.40 5.83
C LEU A 131 -3.17 -3.12 5.02
N ASN A 132 -2.38 -2.09 5.32
CA ASN A 132 -2.39 -0.85 4.53
C ASN A 132 -2.02 -1.09 3.06
N ASN A 133 -1.05 -1.98 2.76
CA ASN A 133 -0.74 -2.35 1.38
C ASN A 133 -1.91 -3.04 0.66
N LEU A 134 -2.63 -3.92 1.33
CA LEU A 134 -3.80 -4.60 0.75
C LEU A 134 -4.95 -3.62 0.52
N ILE A 135 -5.24 -2.76 1.49
CA ILE A 135 -6.29 -1.74 1.38
C ILE A 135 -5.93 -0.69 0.32
N ASP A 136 -4.68 -0.25 0.25
CA ASP A 136 -4.20 0.66 -0.79
C ASP A 136 -4.37 0.08 -2.19
N ASN A 137 -4.11 -1.23 -2.36
CA ASN A 137 -4.37 -1.90 -3.63
C ASN A 137 -5.86 -1.92 -3.96
N ALA A 138 -6.73 -2.25 -3.00
CA ALA A 138 -8.18 -2.22 -3.19
C ALA A 138 -8.66 -0.83 -3.66
N ILE A 139 -8.18 0.25 -3.01
CA ILE A 139 -8.52 1.63 -3.38
C ILE A 139 -7.96 2.00 -4.75
N LYS A 140 -6.72 1.62 -5.08
CA LYS A 140 -6.07 1.94 -6.36
C LYS A 140 -6.72 1.25 -7.54
N TYR A 141 -7.13 0.01 -7.36
CA TYR A 141 -7.70 -0.83 -8.42
C TYR A 141 -9.24 -0.89 -8.41
N SER A 142 -9.89 0.12 -7.84
CA SER A 142 -11.33 0.33 -7.88
C SER A 142 -11.72 1.48 -8.81
N GLY A 143 -13.03 1.61 -9.07
CA GLY A 143 -13.63 2.77 -9.72
C GLY A 143 -13.65 4.02 -8.83
N ASP A 144 -14.69 4.86 -9.02
CA ASP A 144 -14.89 6.07 -8.22
C ASP A 144 -15.29 5.76 -6.77
N ASN A 145 -15.98 4.66 -6.56
CA ASN A 145 -16.40 4.13 -5.27
C ASN A 145 -15.71 2.79 -5.02
N VAL A 146 -15.44 2.47 -3.77
CA VAL A 146 -14.92 1.17 -3.35
C VAL A 146 -15.52 0.73 -2.03
N THR A 147 -15.94 -0.52 -1.97
CA THR A 147 -16.34 -1.20 -0.73
C THR A 147 -15.29 -2.22 -0.36
N ILE A 148 -14.69 -2.06 0.81
CA ILE A 148 -13.68 -2.97 1.35
C ILE A 148 -14.25 -3.61 2.60
N THR A 149 -14.22 -4.93 2.68
CA THR A 149 -14.62 -5.67 3.88
C THR A 149 -13.43 -6.41 4.46
N ILE A 150 -13.08 -6.09 5.69
CA ILE A 150 -12.01 -6.75 6.45
C ILE A 150 -12.69 -7.71 7.43
N ARG A 151 -12.42 -9.02 7.28
CA ARG A 151 -12.90 -10.03 8.23
C ARG A 151 -11.71 -10.64 8.96
N ALA A 152 -11.86 -10.83 10.27
CA ALA A 152 -10.82 -11.45 11.08
C ALA A 152 -11.42 -12.38 12.14
N ASP A 153 -10.75 -13.51 12.31
CA ASP A 153 -11.01 -14.49 13.37
C ASP A 153 -9.68 -15.00 13.96
N GLY A 154 -9.71 -15.98 14.85
CA GLY A 154 -8.50 -16.57 15.44
C GLY A 154 -7.61 -17.33 14.45
N ARG A 155 -8.03 -17.51 13.19
CA ARG A 155 -7.32 -18.29 12.16
C ARG A 155 -6.71 -17.40 11.08
N GLY A 156 -7.20 -16.16 10.92
CA GLY A 156 -6.67 -15.28 9.88
C GLY A 156 -7.41 -13.97 9.71
N ILE A 157 -6.97 -13.22 8.72
CA ILE A 157 -7.56 -11.94 8.28
C ILE A 157 -7.81 -12.03 6.79
N SER A 158 -8.99 -11.62 6.32
CA SER A 158 -9.29 -11.44 4.91
C SER A 158 -9.62 -9.98 4.60
N VAL A 159 -9.14 -9.51 3.45
CA VAL A 159 -9.45 -8.20 2.88
C VAL A 159 -10.11 -8.45 1.53
N GLU A 160 -11.37 -8.10 1.43
CA GLU A 160 -12.21 -8.24 0.23
C GLU A 160 -12.50 -6.87 -0.34
N ASP A 161 -12.41 -6.72 -1.66
CA ASP A 161 -12.75 -5.52 -2.41
C ASP A 161 -13.70 -5.84 -3.58
N ASP A 162 -14.47 -4.84 -3.98
CA ASP A 162 -15.34 -4.84 -5.15
C ASP A 162 -14.71 -4.17 -6.38
N GLY A 163 -13.38 -4.18 -6.45
CA GLY A 163 -12.61 -3.53 -7.51
C GLY A 163 -12.67 -4.26 -8.85
N ILE A 164 -11.73 -3.89 -9.74
CA ILE A 164 -11.68 -4.42 -11.13
C ILE A 164 -11.30 -5.91 -11.21
N GLY A 165 -10.88 -6.51 -10.11
CA GLY A 165 -10.39 -7.88 -10.07
C GLY A 165 -9.04 -8.07 -10.79
N ILE A 166 -8.57 -9.31 -10.80
CA ILE A 166 -7.25 -9.69 -11.31
C ILE A 166 -7.40 -10.80 -12.35
N PRO A 167 -6.81 -10.64 -13.55
CA PRO A 167 -6.81 -11.68 -14.56
C PRO A 167 -6.18 -12.98 -14.09
N ALA A 168 -6.78 -14.13 -14.39
CA ALA A 168 -6.31 -15.44 -13.97
C ALA A 168 -4.84 -15.69 -14.37
N LYS A 169 -4.42 -15.22 -15.56
CA LYS A 169 -3.02 -15.31 -16.05
C LYS A 169 -2.01 -14.56 -15.19
N SER A 170 -2.46 -13.57 -14.41
CA SER A 170 -1.60 -12.75 -13.55
C SER A 170 -1.46 -13.32 -12.14
N MET A 171 -2.38 -14.16 -11.70
CA MET A 171 -2.43 -14.71 -10.35
C MET A 171 -1.12 -15.37 -9.88
N PRO A 172 -0.43 -16.22 -10.67
CA PRO A 172 0.80 -16.87 -10.26
C PRO A 172 1.96 -15.90 -9.97
N PHE A 173 1.90 -14.68 -10.50
CA PHE A 173 2.99 -13.71 -10.47
C PHE A 173 2.77 -12.56 -9.51
N LEU A 174 1.59 -12.46 -8.87
CA LEU A 174 1.19 -11.30 -8.07
C LEU A 174 2.16 -10.94 -6.94
N PHE A 175 2.77 -11.94 -6.35
CA PHE A 175 3.72 -11.76 -5.24
C PHE A 175 5.17 -11.67 -5.71
N ASN A 176 5.43 -11.70 -7.03
CA ASN A 176 6.76 -11.54 -7.57
C ASN A 176 7.18 -10.07 -7.48
N LYS A 177 8.46 -9.86 -7.19
CA LYS A 177 9.07 -8.55 -7.13
C LYS A 177 8.94 -7.82 -8.46
N PHE A 178 8.54 -6.55 -8.43
CA PHE A 178 8.29 -5.68 -9.57
C PHE A 178 7.13 -6.08 -10.48
N TYR A 179 6.43 -7.17 -10.18
CA TYR A 179 5.33 -7.58 -11.01
C TYR A 179 4.15 -6.62 -10.90
N ARG A 180 3.61 -6.27 -12.04
CA ARG A 180 2.38 -5.46 -12.18
C ARG A 180 1.48 -6.14 -13.19
N VAL A 181 0.18 -6.20 -12.86
CA VAL A 181 -0.82 -6.72 -13.79
C VAL A 181 -0.88 -5.80 -15.01
N PRO A 182 -0.71 -6.32 -16.24
CA PRO A 182 -0.84 -5.51 -17.44
C PRO A 182 -2.30 -5.09 -17.65
N HIS A 183 -2.62 -3.81 -17.53
CA HIS A 183 -3.97 -3.25 -17.71
C HIS A 183 -4.07 -2.44 -19.02
N GLY A 184 -3.65 -2.98 -20.16
CA GLY A 184 -3.73 -2.28 -21.46
C GLY A 184 -3.18 -0.84 -21.38
N ASN A 185 -3.91 0.14 -21.94
CA ASN A 185 -3.51 1.56 -21.96
C ASN A 185 -3.80 2.34 -20.66
N ARG A 186 -4.25 1.71 -19.59
CA ARG A 186 -4.42 2.39 -18.29
C ARG A 186 -3.09 2.51 -17.57
N LEU A 187 -2.25 3.45 -18.03
CA LEU A 187 -0.97 3.82 -17.42
C LEU A 187 -1.12 4.58 -16.08
N ASP A 188 -2.37 4.94 -15.69
CA ASP A 188 -2.62 5.87 -14.60
C ASP A 188 -2.59 5.27 -13.19
N VAL A 189 -2.55 3.95 -13.03
CA VAL A 189 -2.46 3.35 -11.70
C VAL A 189 -1.02 3.36 -11.23
N ARG A 190 -0.69 4.34 -10.38
CA ARG A 190 0.65 4.47 -9.79
C ARG A 190 0.97 3.30 -8.87
N GLY A 191 2.14 2.69 -9.04
CA GLY A 191 2.61 1.60 -8.18
C GLY A 191 3.89 0.96 -8.69
N TYR A 192 4.68 0.40 -7.78
CA TYR A 192 6.04 -0.08 -8.07
C TYR A 192 6.15 -1.60 -8.21
N GLY A 193 5.05 -2.32 -8.02
CA GLY A 193 5.06 -3.79 -8.00
C GLY A 193 5.82 -4.37 -6.79
N ILE A 194 5.88 -3.63 -5.67
CA ILE A 194 6.61 -4.03 -4.46
C ILE A 194 5.65 -4.37 -3.32
N GLY A 195 4.46 -3.76 -3.30
CA GLY A 195 3.56 -3.86 -2.15
C GLY A 195 3.19 -5.30 -1.81
N LEU A 196 2.73 -6.09 -2.77
CA LEU A 196 2.37 -7.50 -2.54
C LEU A 196 3.60 -8.39 -2.28
N TYR A 197 4.74 -8.07 -2.90
CA TYR A 197 6.01 -8.74 -2.60
C TYR A 197 6.43 -8.50 -1.14
N TYR A 198 6.32 -7.25 -0.66
CA TYR A 198 6.55 -6.92 0.76
C TYR A 198 5.61 -7.68 1.68
N VAL A 199 4.31 -7.67 1.38
CA VAL A 199 3.29 -8.42 2.13
C VAL A 199 3.69 -9.89 2.27
N LYS A 200 4.02 -10.54 1.16
CA LYS A 200 4.45 -11.96 1.16
C LYS A 200 5.66 -12.20 2.04
N ASN A 201 6.72 -11.37 1.89
CA ASN A 201 7.95 -11.52 2.67
C ASN A 201 7.76 -11.32 4.18
N VAL A 202 6.96 -10.32 4.58
CA VAL A 202 6.67 -10.07 6.00
C VAL A 202 5.90 -11.25 6.58
N LEU A 203 4.85 -11.71 5.89
CA LEU A 203 4.03 -12.82 6.36
C LEU A 203 4.82 -14.13 6.44
N ASP A 204 5.66 -14.44 5.45
CA ASP A 204 6.53 -15.61 5.47
C ASP A 204 7.49 -15.60 6.68
N LYS A 205 8.03 -14.41 7.03
CA LYS A 205 8.89 -14.26 8.22
C LYS A 205 8.11 -14.38 9.53
N MET A 206 6.83 -14.03 9.54
CA MET A 206 5.92 -14.26 10.68
C MET A 206 5.45 -15.72 10.76
N GLY A 207 5.82 -16.56 9.79
CA GLY A 207 5.34 -17.94 9.68
C GLY A 207 3.90 -18.04 9.16
N TRP A 208 3.36 -16.97 8.60
CA TRP A 208 1.98 -16.91 8.09
C TRP A 208 1.93 -17.06 6.57
N SER A 209 0.78 -17.43 6.05
CA SER A 209 0.58 -17.55 4.61
C SER A 209 -0.42 -16.54 4.07
N ILE A 210 -0.28 -16.19 2.79
CA ILE A 210 -1.25 -15.37 2.07
C ILE A 210 -1.70 -16.09 0.81
N SER A 211 -2.99 -15.99 0.53
CA SER A 211 -3.63 -16.47 -0.69
C SER A 211 -4.54 -15.38 -1.26
N VAL A 212 -4.85 -15.48 -2.55
CA VAL A 212 -5.74 -14.55 -3.23
C VAL A 212 -6.74 -15.31 -4.08
N ARG A 213 -7.99 -14.86 -4.07
CA ARG A 213 -9.06 -15.25 -5.00
C ARG A 213 -9.56 -13.99 -5.65
N SER A 214 -9.64 -13.98 -6.96
CA SER A 214 -10.11 -12.82 -7.70
C SER A 214 -10.67 -13.25 -9.05
N LYS A 215 -11.60 -12.45 -9.55
CA LYS A 215 -12.14 -12.58 -10.90
C LYS A 215 -12.31 -11.18 -11.49
N GLU A 216 -11.98 -11.04 -12.77
CA GLU A 216 -12.09 -9.77 -13.48
C GLU A 216 -13.53 -9.23 -13.36
N SER A 217 -13.64 -7.95 -13.02
CA SER A 217 -14.88 -7.21 -12.79
C SER A 217 -15.73 -7.67 -11.58
N GLU A 218 -15.20 -8.55 -10.71
CA GLU A 218 -15.89 -9.00 -9.50
C GLU A 218 -15.12 -8.69 -8.21
N GLY A 219 -13.91 -8.09 -8.33
CA GLY A 219 -13.08 -7.75 -7.18
C GLY A 219 -12.10 -8.85 -6.77
N SER A 220 -11.55 -8.69 -5.56
CA SER A 220 -10.53 -9.61 -5.04
C SER A 220 -10.70 -9.88 -3.55
N VAL A 221 -10.25 -11.05 -3.11
CA VAL A 221 -10.18 -11.42 -1.70
C VAL A 221 -8.77 -11.91 -1.40
N PHE A 222 -8.05 -11.15 -0.60
CA PHE A 222 -6.76 -11.55 -0.05
C PHE A 222 -6.97 -12.16 1.33
N THR A 223 -6.47 -13.36 1.57
CA THR A 223 -6.63 -14.09 2.83
C THR A 223 -5.27 -14.38 3.45
N ILE A 224 -5.02 -13.84 4.62
CA ILE A 224 -3.88 -14.13 5.48
C ILE A 224 -4.30 -15.22 6.44
N LYS A 225 -3.54 -16.32 6.52
CA LYS A 225 -3.75 -17.38 7.51
C LYS A 225 -2.63 -17.34 8.53
N PHE A 226 -3.01 -17.29 9.79
CA PHE A 226 -2.09 -17.49 10.89
C PHE A 226 -1.69 -18.95 10.93
N THR A 227 -0.42 -19.24 11.05
CA THR A 227 0.02 -20.62 11.31
C THR A 227 -0.06 -20.86 12.81
N ALA A 228 -0.67 -21.96 13.20
CA ALA A 228 -0.73 -22.39 14.59
C ALA A 228 0.66 -22.86 15.05
#